data_3112f399121696524169667d77498bde
#
_entry.id   3112f399121696524169667d77498bde
#
_cell.length_a   1.000
_cell.length_b   1.000
_cell.length_c   1.000
_cell.angle_alpha   90.00
_cell.angle_beta   90.00
_cell.angle_gamma   90.00
#
_symmetry.space_group_name_H-M   'P 1'
#
loop_
_entity.id
_entity.type
_entity.pdbx_description
1 polymer ?
#
loop_
_entity_poly.entity_id
_entity_poly.type
_entity_poly.pdbx_seq_one_letter_code
_entity_poly.pdbx_strand_id
1 'polypeptide(L)'
;CTSMPTGIQAHLGDTEAPDPVLDLVVFYAKNLAVPARRNVDQHTVLVGKQLFYETGCAACHKPNYVTSRDAEQAEHRFQLIWPYTDLLLHDMGEGLSDGRTVGEATGREWRTAPLWGIGLTKEVNGHTFFLHDGRARNLLEAILWHGGEAQKSRDKIVNMKPKERHALISFLESL
;
A
#
# COMPACT_ATOMS: atom_id res chain seq x y z
N CYS A 1 18.12 13.45 2.12
CA CYS A 1 18.55 13.77 0.74
C CYS A 1 20.06 13.67 0.65
N THR A 2 20.55 12.99 -0.36
CA THR A 2 21.98 12.88 -0.64
C THR A 2 22.44 14.05 -1.50
N SER A 3 23.69 14.49 -1.31
CA SER A 3 24.30 15.49 -2.21
C SER A 3 24.38 14.93 -3.62
N MET A 4 23.85 15.63 -4.62
CA MET A 4 23.97 15.24 -6.02
C MET A 4 25.26 15.80 -6.63
N PRO A 5 26.09 14.99 -7.28
CA PRO A 5 27.34 15.44 -7.90
C PRO A 5 27.12 16.02 -9.31
N THR A 6 26.09 16.82 -9.54
CA THR A 6 25.79 17.39 -10.86
C THR A 6 25.76 18.91 -10.83
N GLY A 7 26.13 19.56 -11.97
CA GLY A 7 26.22 21.01 -12.08
C GLY A 7 24.93 21.79 -11.81
N ILE A 8 23.76 21.11 -11.80
CA ILE A 8 22.47 21.71 -11.45
C ILE A 8 22.41 22.05 -9.96
N GLN A 9 23.08 21.27 -9.12
CA GLN A 9 23.11 21.45 -7.69
C GLN A 9 23.89 22.69 -7.22
N ALA A 10 24.87 23.12 -8.02
CA ALA A 10 25.63 24.33 -7.72
C ALA A 10 24.76 25.61 -7.65
N HIS A 11 23.56 25.57 -8.21
CA HIS A 11 22.61 26.68 -8.18
C HIS A 11 21.61 26.60 -7.02
N LEU A 12 21.49 25.43 -6.36
CA LEU A 12 20.51 25.16 -5.30
C LEU A 12 21.15 24.97 -3.92
N GLY A 13 22.49 25.02 -3.82
CA GLY A 13 23.23 24.70 -2.62
C GLY A 13 23.56 23.21 -2.48
N ASP A 14 24.03 22.79 -1.29
CA ASP A 14 24.53 21.42 -1.06
C ASP A 14 23.43 20.36 -0.91
N THR A 15 22.16 20.75 -0.89
CA THR A 15 21.00 19.85 -0.75
C THR A 15 20.06 19.95 -1.92
N GLU A 16 19.45 18.82 -2.33
CA GLU A 16 18.48 18.74 -3.44
C GLU A 16 17.25 19.64 -3.23
N ALA A 17 16.82 19.77 -1.97
CA ALA A 17 15.75 20.67 -1.57
C ALA A 17 16.11 21.32 -0.22
N PRO A 18 15.98 22.65 -0.07
CA PRO A 18 16.18 23.30 1.20
C PRO A 18 15.09 22.90 2.21
N ASP A 19 15.43 22.88 3.49
CA ASP A 19 14.53 22.44 4.57
C ASP A 19 13.13 23.07 4.53
N PRO A 20 12.95 24.37 4.28
CA PRO A 20 11.60 24.95 4.21
C PRO A 20 10.72 24.36 3.09
N VAL A 21 11.33 23.95 1.97
CA VAL A 21 10.58 23.27 0.88
C VAL A 21 10.20 21.87 1.30
N LEU A 22 11.13 21.14 1.95
CA LEU A 22 10.84 19.81 2.47
C LEU A 22 9.73 19.85 3.53
N ASP A 23 9.76 20.83 4.43
CA ASP A 23 8.73 21.02 5.45
C ASP A 23 7.33 21.22 4.84
N LEU A 24 7.23 22.00 3.77
CA LEU A 24 5.96 22.19 3.04
C LEU A 24 5.48 20.90 2.36
N VAL A 25 6.36 20.11 1.79
CA VAL A 25 6.03 18.80 1.21
C VAL A 25 5.54 17.84 2.28
N VAL A 26 6.23 17.79 3.42
CA VAL A 26 5.83 16.97 4.57
C VAL A 26 4.47 17.43 5.13
N PHE A 27 4.26 18.73 5.28
CA PHE A 27 2.97 19.29 5.72
C PHE A 27 1.84 18.89 4.75
N TYR A 28 2.06 19.06 3.45
CA TYR A 28 1.07 18.66 2.43
C TYR A 28 0.76 17.15 2.53
N ALA A 29 1.78 16.31 2.56
CA ALA A 29 1.61 14.86 2.60
C ALA A 29 0.88 14.39 3.87
N LYS A 30 1.17 14.99 5.04
CA LYS A 30 0.50 14.68 6.31
C LYS A 30 -0.99 15.04 6.32
N ASN A 31 -1.41 16.00 5.49
CA ASN A 31 -2.77 16.53 5.48
C ASN A 31 -3.61 16.06 4.29
N LEU A 32 -3.10 15.13 3.46
CA LEU A 32 -3.87 14.54 2.39
C LEU A 32 -5.02 13.71 2.95
N ALA A 33 -6.24 13.96 2.45
CA ALA A 33 -7.41 13.20 2.83
C ALA A 33 -7.37 11.77 2.27
N VAL A 34 -7.75 10.80 3.10
CA VAL A 34 -7.97 9.42 2.66
C VAL A 34 -9.39 9.31 2.11
N PRO A 35 -9.58 8.72 0.92
CA PRO A 35 -10.91 8.52 0.36
C PRO A 35 -11.81 7.70 1.28
N ALA A 36 -13.08 8.10 1.39
CA ALA A 36 -14.07 7.31 2.10
C ALA A 36 -14.29 5.96 1.38
N ARG A 37 -14.47 4.91 2.17
CA ARG A 37 -14.82 3.60 1.62
C ARG A 37 -16.18 3.64 0.93
N ARG A 38 -16.29 2.87 -0.15
CA ARG A 38 -17.50 2.78 -0.98
C ARG A 38 -18.23 1.46 -0.74
N ASN A 39 -19.56 1.47 -0.94
CA ASN A 39 -20.39 0.26 -0.96
C ASN A 39 -20.23 -0.63 0.29
N VAL A 40 -19.98 -0.04 1.46
CA VAL A 40 -19.58 -0.74 2.69
C VAL A 40 -20.66 -1.68 3.25
N ASP A 41 -21.92 -1.46 2.91
CA ASP A 41 -23.11 -2.20 3.31
C ASP A 41 -23.52 -3.29 2.29
N GLN A 42 -22.92 -3.32 1.12
CA GLN A 42 -23.23 -4.34 0.12
C GLN A 42 -22.77 -5.73 0.57
N HIS A 43 -23.65 -6.71 0.44
CA HIS A 43 -23.40 -8.09 0.85
C HIS A 43 -22.11 -8.66 0.25
N THR A 44 -21.86 -8.41 -1.04
CA THR A 44 -20.64 -8.88 -1.73
C THR A 44 -19.38 -8.28 -1.10
N VAL A 45 -19.40 -7.00 -0.74
CA VAL A 45 -18.27 -6.32 -0.07
C VAL A 45 -18.04 -6.86 1.33
N LEU A 46 -19.12 -7.15 2.07
CA LEU A 46 -19.02 -7.74 3.43
C LEU A 46 -18.45 -9.16 3.38
N VAL A 47 -18.91 -10.00 2.44
CA VAL A 47 -18.33 -11.33 2.19
C VAL A 47 -16.87 -11.23 1.78
N GLY A 48 -16.51 -10.29 0.89
CA GLY A 48 -15.13 -10.06 0.50
C GLY A 48 -14.24 -9.64 1.66
N LYS A 49 -14.75 -8.79 2.57
CA LYS A 49 -14.05 -8.43 3.80
C LYS A 49 -13.78 -9.66 4.68
N GLN A 50 -14.77 -10.52 4.88
CA GLN A 50 -14.60 -11.76 5.64
C GLN A 50 -13.51 -12.64 5.00
N LEU A 51 -13.56 -12.85 3.69
CA LEU A 51 -12.56 -13.63 2.95
C LEU A 51 -11.15 -13.05 3.07
N PHE A 52 -11.02 -11.72 3.09
CA PHE A 52 -9.74 -11.04 3.31
C PHE A 52 -9.08 -11.44 4.64
N TYR A 53 -9.86 -11.59 5.71
CA TYR A 53 -9.35 -12.09 6.99
C TYR A 53 -9.08 -13.59 6.97
N GLU A 54 -9.99 -14.40 6.46
CA GLU A 54 -9.90 -15.87 6.44
C GLU A 54 -8.73 -16.37 5.58
N THR A 55 -8.40 -15.67 4.53
CA THR A 55 -7.24 -16.00 3.69
C THR A 55 -5.91 -15.63 4.32
N GLY A 56 -5.90 -14.71 5.30
CA GLY A 56 -4.71 -14.26 5.99
C GLY A 56 -4.09 -12.98 5.42
N CYS A 57 -4.74 -12.29 4.49
CA CYS A 57 -4.26 -11.01 3.95
C CYS A 57 -4.06 -9.97 5.06
N ALA A 58 -4.92 -10.00 6.09
CA ALA A 58 -4.85 -9.09 7.24
C ALA A 58 -3.62 -9.29 8.15
N ALA A 59 -2.81 -10.33 7.93
CA ALA A 59 -1.56 -10.53 8.68
C ALA A 59 -0.53 -9.44 8.38
N CYS A 60 -0.35 -9.09 7.10
CA CYS A 60 0.50 -8.00 6.64
C CYS A 60 -0.33 -6.73 6.37
N HIS A 61 -1.45 -6.86 5.68
CA HIS A 61 -2.39 -5.75 5.47
C HIS A 61 -3.25 -5.50 6.71
N LYS A 62 -2.61 -5.15 7.82
CA LYS A 62 -3.27 -4.87 9.11
C LYS A 62 -4.30 -3.76 8.95
N PRO A 63 -5.57 -4.01 9.30
CA PRO A 63 -6.66 -3.12 8.89
C PRO A 63 -6.59 -1.73 9.48
N ASN A 64 -6.30 -1.58 10.75
CA ASN A 64 -6.45 -0.30 11.43
C ASN A 64 -5.38 -0.01 12.47
N TYR A 65 -5.24 1.28 12.76
CA TYR A 65 -4.44 1.83 13.85
C TYR A 65 -5.16 3.01 14.48
N VAL A 66 -4.77 3.33 15.70
CA VAL A 66 -5.11 4.63 16.32
C VAL A 66 -3.86 5.48 16.28
N THR A 67 -3.96 6.68 15.74
CA THR A 67 -2.82 7.62 15.68
C THR A 67 -2.39 8.08 17.06
N SER A 68 -1.16 8.56 17.19
CA SER A 68 -0.59 9.01 18.46
C SER A 68 -1.44 10.12 19.11
N ARG A 69 -1.51 10.07 20.47
CA ARG A 69 -2.09 11.18 21.24
C ARG A 69 -1.23 12.44 21.22
N ASP A 70 0.06 12.26 20.95
CA ASP A 70 1.08 13.32 20.99
C ASP A 70 1.48 13.80 19.59
N ALA A 71 0.61 13.53 18.56
CA ALA A 71 0.83 14.08 17.23
C ALA A 71 0.91 15.60 17.30
N GLU A 72 1.83 16.20 16.52
CA GLU A 72 2.07 17.63 16.48
C GLU A 72 0.79 18.41 16.20
N GLN A 73 0.07 18.04 15.13
CA GLN A 73 -1.22 18.63 14.77
C GLN A 73 -2.35 17.97 15.57
N ALA A 74 -3.20 18.78 16.20
CA ALA A 74 -4.30 18.31 17.04
C ALA A 74 -5.28 17.44 16.27
N GLU A 75 -5.52 17.77 15.00
CA GLU A 75 -6.40 17.05 14.08
C GLU A 75 -5.96 15.61 13.81
N HIS A 76 -4.67 15.32 13.99
CA HIS A 76 -4.10 13.99 13.78
C HIS A 76 -4.10 13.12 15.05
N ARG A 77 -4.56 13.65 16.20
CA ARG A 77 -4.54 12.92 17.48
C ARG A 77 -5.73 11.99 17.61
N PHE A 78 -5.48 10.78 18.11
CA PHE A 78 -6.52 9.78 18.40
C PHE A 78 -7.45 9.47 17.22
N GLN A 79 -6.95 9.55 15.98
CA GLN A 79 -7.74 9.18 14.82
C GLN A 79 -7.68 7.66 14.62
N LEU A 80 -8.85 7.02 14.52
CA LEU A 80 -8.94 5.64 14.04
C LEU A 80 -8.82 5.65 12.52
N ILE A 81 -7.71 5.12 12.02
CA ILE A 81 -7.42 5.05 10.59
C ILE A 81 -7.41 3.60 10.10
N TRP A 82 -7.70 3.42 8.79
CA TRP A 82 -7.83 2.11 8.16
C TRP A 82 -6.91 1.98 6.94
N PRO A 83 -5.58 1.97 7.14
CA PRO A 83 -4.62 1.94 6.04
C PRO A 83 -4.47 0.58 5.38
N TYR A 84 -4.84 -0.51 6.05
CA TYR A 84 -4.63 -1.88 5.58
C TYR A 84 -3.17 -2.16 5.24
N THR A 85 -2.27 -1.93 6.18
CA THR A 85 -0.84 -2.19 6.09
C THR A 85 -0.24 -2.28 7.49
N ASP A 86 0.84 -3.04 7.65
CA ASP A 86 1.70 -3.00 8.85
C ASP A 86 2.94 -2.11 8.65
N LEU A 87 3.16 -1.63 7.42
CA LEU A 87 4.33 -0.85 6.99
C LEU A 87 5.68 -1.60 7.11
N LEU A 88 5.65 -2.91 7.36
CA LEU A 88 6.85 -3.73 7.50
C LEU A 88 7.32 -4.27 6.14
N LEU A 89 8.57 -4.69 6.10
CA LEU A 89 9.16 -5.43 4.99
C LEU A 89 8.83 -6.91 5.14
N HIS A 90 8.46 -7.54 4.03
CA HIS A 90 8.21 -8.98 3.94
C HIS A 90 8.90 -9.56 2.71
N ASP A 91 9.47 -10.75 2.86
CA ASP A 91 10.02 -11.50 1.72
C ASP A 91 8.87 -11.99 0.83
N MET A 92 8.73 -11.36 -0.33
CA MET A 92 7.68 -11.65 -1.32
C MET A 92 8.09 -12.71 -2.33
N GLY A 93 9.25 -13.35 -2.13
CA GLY A 93 9.78 -14.38 -2.99
C GLY A 93 10.43 -13.87 -4.27
N GLU A 94 11.02 -14.79 -5.01
CA GLU A 94 11.80 -14.50 -6.21
C GLU A 94 10.97 -13.84 -7.33
N GLY A 95 9.68 -14.16 -7.42
CA GLY A 95 8.79 -13.62 -8.45
C GLY A 95 8.62 -12.10 -8.40
N LEU A 96 8.79 -11.48 -7.23
CA LEU A 96 8.72 -10.03 -7.04
C LEU A 96 10.09 -9.38 -6.81
N SER A 97 11.18 -10.15 -6.87
CA SER A 97 12.53 -9.63 -6.71
C SER A 97 12.90 -8.69 -7.85
N ASP A 98 13.51 -7.55 -7.51
CA ASP A 98 14.17 -6.66 -8.47
C ASP A 98 15.69 -6.85 -8.50
N GLY A 99 16.22 -7.76 -7.67
CA GLY A 99 17.65 -8.03 -7.55
C GLY A 99 18.47 -6.91 -6.92
N ARG A 100 17.82 -5.84 -6.40
CA ARG A 100 18.48 -4.68 -5.82
C ARG A 100 18.38 -4.68 -4.30
N THR A 101 19.50 -4.57 -3.62
CA THR A 101 19.54 -4.37 -2.17
C THR A 101 19.43 -2.90 -1.79
N VAL A 102 18.71 -2.60 -0.71
CA VAL A 102 18.61 -1.25 -0.14
C VAL A 102 18.90 -1.35 1.37
N GLY A 103 20.06 -0.88 1.78
CA GLY A 103 20.56 -1.12 3.14
C GLY A 103 20.73 -2.63 3.38
N GLU A 104 20.05 -3.15 4.41
CA GLU A 104 20.06 -4.59 4.74
C GLU A 104 18.93 -5.37 4.04
N ALA A 105 17.96 -4.66 3.44
CA ALA A 105 16.86 -5.29 2.72
C ALA A 105 17.33 -5.88 1.39
N THR A 106 16.95 -7.10 1.12
CA THR A 106 17.23 -7.80 -0.16
C THR A 106 16.24 -7.35 -1.24
N GLY A 107 16.52 -7.66 -2.51
CA GLY A 107 15.59 -7.34 -3.61
C GLY A 107 14.25 -8.08 -3.56
N ARG A 108 14.05 -9.04 -2.65
CA ARG A 108 12.79 -9.76 -2.45
C ARG A 108 11.90 -9.15 -1.36
N GLU A 109 12.46 -8.26 -0.55
CA GLU A 109 11.78 -7.68 0.60
C GLU A 109 11.10 -6.37 0.23
N TRP A 110 9.78 -6.37 0.35
CA TRP A 110 8.93 -5.23 -0.02
C TRP A 110 8.08 -4.79 1.16
N ARG A 111 7.99 -3.46 1.33
CA ARG A 111 7.12 -2.87 2.32
C ARG A 111 5.66 -3.11 1.94
N THR A 112 4.86 -3.59 2.90
CA THR A 112 3.42 -3.71 2.72
C THR A 112 2.81 -2.35 2.33
N ALA A 113 2.29 -2.26 1.11
CA ALA A 113 1.65 -1.03 0.64
C ALA A 113 0.30 -0.82 1.34
N PRO A 114 -0.05 0.40 1.76
CA PRO A 114 -1.40 0.73 2.19
C PRO A 114 -2.43 0.44 1.09
N LEU A 115 -3.58 -0.11 1.47
CA LEU A 115 -4.65 -0.41 0.51
C LEU A 115 -5.77 0.64 0.50
N TRP A 116 -5.76 1.62 1.39
CA TRP A 116 -6.73 2.70 1.36
C TRP A 116 -6.67 3.46 0.02
N GLY A 117 -7.81 3.67 -0.60
CA GLY A 117 -7.90 4.33 -1.90
C GLY A 117 -7.51 3.47 -3.11
N ILE A 118 -7.09 2.21 -2.91
CA ILE A 118 -6.63 1.35 -4.02
C ILE A 118 -7.72 1.14 -5.09
N GLY A 119 -8.99 1.11 -4.69
CA GLY A 119 -10.11 0.98 -5.61
C GLY A 119 -10.32 2.18 -6.53
N LEU A 120 -9.70 3.33 -6.23
CA LEU A 120 -9.77 4.55 -7.05
C LEU A 120 -8.57 4.72 -7.99
N THR A 121 -7.64 3.78 -8.02
CA THR A 121 -6.40 3.89 -8.81
C THR A 121 -6.68 4.22 -10.27
N LYS A 122 -7.69 3.58 -10.88
CA LYS A 122 -8.05 3.83 -12.27
C LYS A 122 -8.57 5.25 -12.51
N GLU A 123 -9.38 5.77 -11.58
CA GLU A 123 -9.98 7.11 -11.69
C GLU A 123 -8.92 8.21 -11.52
N VAL A 124 -7.97 8.00 -10.61
CA VAL A 124 -6.93 8.99 -10.28
C VAL A 124 -5.79 8.95 -11.30
N ASN A 125 -5.31 7.75 -11.66
CA ASN A 125 -4.11 7.59 -12.48
C ASN A 125 -4.38 7.29 -13.96
N GLY A 126 -5.64 7.00 -14.33
CA GLY A 126 -6.01 6.58 -15.68
C GLY A 126 -5.62 5.15 -16.05
N HIS A 127 -4.99 4.40 -15.12
CA HIS A 127 -4.55 3.01 -15.30
C HIS A 127 -4.68 2.20 -14.03
N THR A 128 -4.48 0.87 -14.13
CA THR A 128 -4.52 -0.08 -13.00
C THR A 128 -3.24 -0.89 -12.91
N PHE A 129 -2.10 -0.24 -12.97
CA PHE A 129 -0.80 -0.88 -12.79
C PHE A 129 -0.48 -0.95 -11.30
N PHE A 130 -0.45 -2.17 -10.76
CA PHE A 130 -0.20 -2.44 -9.35
C PHE A 130 1.16 -3.08 -9.11
N LEU A 131 1.54 -3.23 -7.85
CA LEU A 131 2.85 -3.61 -7.33
C LEU A 131 3.90 -2.50 -7.53
N HIS A 132 5.11 -2.74 -7.02
CA HIS A 132 6.18 -1.73 -6.99
C HIS A 132 6.67 -1.28 -8.37
N ASP A 133 6.49 -2.11 -9.40
CA ASP A 133 6.94 -1.89 -10.78
C ASP A 133 5.78 -1.83 -11.79
N GLY A 134 4.54 -1.88 -11.33
CA GLY A 134 3.37 -1.77 -12.19
C GLY A 134 3.05 -3.01 -13.03
N ARG A 135 3.72 -4.15 -12.76
CA ARG A 135 3.55 -5.36 -13.59
C ARG A 135 2.15 -5.98 -13.53
N ALA A 136 1.45 -5.82 -12.44
CA ALA A 136 0.10 -6.35 -12.30
C ALA A 136 -0.95 -5.40 -12.89
N ARG A 137 -1.73 -5.88 -13.84
CA ARG A 137 -2.73 -5.10 -14.61
C ARG A 137 -4.05 -4.92 -13.88
N ASN A 138 -4.29 -5.67 -12.81
CA ASN A 138 -5.49 -5.61 -11.99
C ASN A 138 -5.21 -6.19 -10.59
N LEU A 139 -6.15 -6.02 -9.66
CA LEU A 139 -6.01 -6.46 -8.28
C LEU A 139 -5.85 -7.98 -8.14
N LEU A 140 -6.54 -8.77 -8.95
CA LEU A 140 -6.40 -10.23 -8.91
C LEU A 140 -5.00 -10.65 -9.35
N GLU A 141 -4.48 -10.05 -10.41
CA GLU A 141 -3.11 -10.32 -10.86
C GLU A 141 -2.08 -9.89 -9.81
N ALA A 142 -2.28 -8.76 -9.13
CA ALA A 142 -1.45 -8.35 -8.01
C ALA A 142 -1.43 -9.41 -6.90
N ILE A 143 -2.58 -9.96 -6.52
CA ILE A 143 -2.66 -11.05 -5.54
C ILE A 143 -1.90 -12.28 -6.01
N LEU A 144 -2.01 -12.64 -7.28
CA LEU A 144 -1.36 -13.84 -7.83
C LEU A 144 0.17 -13.74 -7.86
N TRP A 145 0.73 -12.52 -7.88
CA TRP A 145 2.16 -12.28 -7.74
C TRP A 145 2.70 -12.45 -6.32
N HIS A 146 1.84 -12.47 -5.31
CA HIS A 146 2.25 -12.64 -3.92
C HIS A 146 2.90 -14.02 -3.72
N GLY A 147 4.18 -14.03 -3.35
CA GLY A 147 4.98 -15.23 -3.07
C GLY A 147 5.59 -15.16 -1.66
N GLY A 148 6.66 -15.91 -1.43
CA GLY A 148 7.40 -15.90 -0.17
C GLY A 148 6.48 -16.06 1.05
N GLU A 149 6.54 -15.13 1.98
CA GLU A 149 5.71 -15.13 3.20
C GLU A 149 4.20 -15.11 2.88
N ALA A 150 3.78 -14.47 1.80
CA ALA A 150 2.38 -14.38 1.38
C ALA A 150 1.87 -15.59 0.57
N GLN A 151 2.76 -16.54 0.23
CA GLN A 151 2.44 -17.71 -0.60
C GLN A 151 1.19 -18.46 -0.15
N LYS A 152 1.06 -18.73 1.15
CA LYS A 152 -0.08 -19.47 1.71
C LYS A 152 -1.41 -18.74 1.50
N SER A 153 -1.41 -17.43 1.62
CA SER A 153 -2.61 -16.59 1.42
C SER A 153 -3.00 -16.59 -0.06
N ARG A 154 -2.04 -16.42 -0.97
CA ARG A 154 -2.25 -16.53 -2.42
C ARG A 154 -2.85 -17.88 -2.80
N ASP A 155 -2.31 -18.98 -2.31
CA ASP A 155 -2.72 -20.33 -2.66
C ASP A 155 -4.18 -20.62 -2.23
N LYS A 156 -4.61 -20.07 -1.07
CA LYS A 156 -6.03 -20.10 -0.68
C LYS A 156 -6.91 -19.39 -1.71
N ILE A 157 -6.48 -18.22 -2.20
CA ILE A 157 -7.26 -17.43 -3.17
C ILE A 157 -7.30 -18.11 -4.55
N VAL A 158 -6.22 -18.74 -4.97
CA VAL A 158 -6.19 -19.56 -6.20
C VAL A 158 -7.24 -20.66 -6.16
N ASN A 159 -7.42 -21.31 -5.00
CA ASN A 159 -8.37 -22.41 -4.82
C ASN A 159 -9.82 -21.95 -4.52
N MET A 160 -10.10 -20.66 -4.42
CA MET A 160 -11.44 -20.12 -4.22
C MET A 160 -12.34 -20.34 -5.44
N LYS A 161 -13.65 -20.41 -5.18
CA LYS A 161 -14.66 -20.34 -6.23
C LYS A 161 -14.65 -18.94 -6.90
N PRO A 162 -15.04 -18.84 -8.17
CA PRO A 162 -15.09 -17.56 -8.87
C PRO A 162 -15.90 -16.46 -8.14
N LYS A 163 -17.02 -16.82 -7.51
CA LYS A 163 -17.85 -15.88 -6.72
C LYS A 163 -17.13 -15.34 -5.49
N GLU A 164 -16.35 -16.18 -4.83
CA GLU A 164 -15.55 -15.77 -3.65
C GLU A 164 -14.43 -14.83 -4.06
N ARG A 165 -13.69 -15.13 -5.13
CA ARG A 165 -12.68 -14.21 -5.67
C ARG A 165 -13.30 -12.89 -6.09
N HIS A 166 -14.47 -12.90 -6.73
CA HIS A 166 -15.18 -11.67 -7.09
C HIS A 166 -15.51 -10.84 -5.84
N ALA A 167 -16.02 -11.47 -4.77
CA ALA A 167 -16.34 -10.79 -3.53
C ALA A 167 -15.08 -10.16 -2.90
N LEU A 168 -13.96 -10.89 -2.86
CA LEU A 168 -12.68 -10.36 -2.37
C LEU A 168 -12.23 -9.13 -3.16
N ILE A 169 -12.31 -9.17 -4.49
CA ILE A 169 -11.96 -8.03 -5.33
C ILE A 169 -12.92 -6.86 -5.10
N SER A 170 -14.24 -7.10 -5.00
CA SER A 170 -15.23 -6.05 -4.67
C SER A 170 -14.93 -5.37 -3.33
N PHE A 171 -14.43 -6.13 -2.34
CA PHE A 171 -13.99 -5.54 -1.08
C PHE A 171 -12.77 -4.63 -1.30
N LEU A 172 -11.74 -5.07 -2.02
CA LEU A 172 -10.56 -4.25 -2.32
C LEU A 172 -10.91 -3.00 -3.12
N GLU A 173 -11.81 -3.11 -4.07
CA GLU A 173 -12.32 -1.97 -4.84
C GLU A 173 -13.15 -0.99 -4.00
N SER A 174 -13.66 -1.43 -2.84
CA SER A 174 -14.37 -0.57 -1.89
C SER A 174 -13.44 0.29 -1.03
N LEU A 175 -12.17 -0.07 -0.94
CA LEU A 175 -11.15 0.67 -0.21
C LEU A 175 -10.64 1.85 -1.06
#